data_a62080b761ec4dc642d5870e93422de5
#
_entry.id   a62080b761ec4dc642d5870e93422de5
#
_cell.length_a   1.000
_cell.length_b   1.000
_cell.length_c   1.000
_cell.angle_alpha   90.00
_cell.angle_beta   90.00
_cell.angle_gamma   90.00
#
_symmetry.space_group_name_H-M   'P 1'
#
loop_
_entity.id
_entity.type
_entity.pdbx_description
1 polymer ?
#
loop_
_entity_poly.entity_id
_entity_poly.type
_entity_poly.pdbx_seq_one_letter_code
_entity_poly.pdbx_strand_id
1 'polypeptide(L)' 'MPNYQNYVFVVDTLGQPLSPTHPARARKLLKQGVAAVFRTYPFTIIALV' A
#
# COMPACT_ATOMS: atom_id res chain seq x y z
N MET A 1 12.62 2.46 18.14
CA MET A 1 11.94 1.37 17.88
C MET A 1 11.46 1.26 16.49
N PRO A 2 11.71 0.22 15.94
CA PRO A 2 11.38 0.07 14.53
C PRO A 2 9.90 0.18 14.32
N ASN A 3 9.58 0.68 13.15
CA ASN A 3 8.21 0.87 12.75
C ASN A 3 7.87 -0.06 11.63
N TYR A 4 8.32 -1.27 11.74
CA TYR A 4 8.06 -2.24 10.72
C TYR A 4 6.58 -2.44 10.50
N GLN A 5 5.78 -2.21 11.53
CA GLN A 5 4.36 -2.35 11.35
C GLN A 5 3.75 -1.23 10.53
N ASN A 6 4.55 -0.25 10.16
CA ASN A 6 4.05 0.84 9.33
C ASN A 6 4.16 0.58 7.85
N TYR A 7 4.63 -0.58 7.46
CA TYR A 7 4.65 -0.90 6.05
C TYR A 7 3.23 -1.01 5.51
N VAL A 8 3.07 -0.58 4.26
CA VAL A 8 1.79 -0.65 3.58
C VAL A 8 1.86 -1.79 2.58
N PHE A 9 0.89 -2.69 2.63
CA PHE A 9 0.85 -3.80 1.70
C PHE A 9 0.31 -3.32 0.37
N VAL A 10 0.84 -3.87 -0.71
CA VAL A 10 0.48 -3.47 -2.06
C VAL A 10 0.04 -4.70 -2.82
N VAL A 11 -1.05 -4.56 -3.58
CA VAL A 11 -1.47 -5.62 -4.49
C VAL A 11 -1.55 -5.02 -5.90
N ASP A 12 -1.41 -5.88 -6.90
CA ASP A 12 -1.48 -5.41 -8.28
C ASP A 12 -2.94 -5.37 -8.76
N THR A 13 -3.12 -5.09 -10.03
CA THR A 13 -4.47 -4.96 -10.58
C THR A 13 -5.23 -6.27 -10.58
N LEU A 14 -4.53 -7.38 -10.44
CA LEU A 14 -5.16 -8.69 -10.36
C LEU A 14 -5.36 -9.13 -8.92
N GLY A 15 -4.99 -8.29 -7.96
CA GLY A 15 -5.15 -8.63 -6.56
C GLY A 15 -4.02 -9.46 -5.98
N GLN A 16 -2.93 -9.63 -6.71
CA GLN A 16 -1.82 -10.42 -6.21
C GLN A 16 -0.90 -9.57 -5.36
N PRO A 17 -0.39 -10.12 -4.26
CA PRO A 17 0.45 -9.35 -3.35
C PRO A 17 1.79 -9.02 -3.98
N LEU A 18 2.23 -7.79 -3.71
CA LEU A 18 3.54 -7.30 -4.11
C LEU A 18 4.33 -7.03 -2.84
N SER A 19 5.57 -6.59 -2.99
CA SER A 19 6.39 -6.26 -1.84
C SER A 19 5.80 -5.08 -1.08
N PRO A 20 5.79 -5.13 0.26
CA PRO A 20 5.31 -4.00 1.04
C PRO A 20 6.16 -2.78 0.79
N THR A 21 5.57 -1.61 0.97
CA THR A 21 6.26 -0.37 0.72
C THR A 21 6.18 0.53 1.94
N HIS A 22 7.07 1.50 1.99
CA HIS A 22 7.08 2.48 3.06
C HIS A 22 5.85 3.40 2.94
N PRO A 23 5.28 3.85 4.07
CA PRO A 23 4.09 4.69 4.03
C PRO A 23 4.25 5.96 3.18
N ALA A 24 5.45 6.56 3.19
CA ALA A 24 5.67 7.75 2.39
C ALA A 24 5.54 7.45 0.91
N ARG A 25 6.05 6.31 0.48
CA ARG A 25 5.93 5.92 -0.91
C ARG A 25 4.49 5.58 -1.26
N ALA A 26 3.79 4.93 -0.34
CA ALA A 26 2.39 4.62 -0.55
C ALA A 26 1.57 5.89 -0.75
N ARG A 27 1.83 6.90 0.06
CA ARG A 27 1.14 8.18 -0.09
C ARG A 27 1.40 8.80 -1.45
N LYS A 28 2.63 8.69 -1.94
CA LYS A 28 2.96 9.19 -3.26
C LYS A 28 2.16 8.47 -4.34
N LEU A 29 2.08 7.16 -4.23
CA LEU A 29 1.33 6.38 -5.22
C LEU A 29 -0.14 6.76 -5.23
N LEU A 30 -0.71 6.95 -4.05
CA LEU A 30 -2.10 7.37 -3.95
C LEU A 30 -2.29 8.76 -4.51
N LYS A 31 -1.36 9.68 -4.22
CA LYS A 31 -1.47 11.04 -4.70
C LYS A 31 -1.35 11.12 -6.21
N GLN A 32 -0.53 10.27 -6.79
CA GLN A 32 -0.35 10.25 -8.23
C GLN A 32 -1.49 9.55 -8.96
N GLY A 33 -2.37 8.91 -8.22
CA GLY A 33 -3.50 8.23 -8.82
C GLY A 33 -3.17 6.90 -9.44
N VAL A 34 -2.00 6.33 -9.12
CA VAL A 34 -1.63 5.03 -9.65
C VAL A 34 -1.97 3.90 -8.70
N ALA A 35 -2.55 4.24 -7.55
CA ALA A 35 -3.00 3.26 -6.58
C ALA A 35 -4.20 3.82 -5.85
N ALA A 36 -5.00 2.94 -5.27
CA ALA A 36 -6.16 3.32 -4.48
C ALA A 36 -6.17 2.49 -3.21
N VAL A 37 -6.79 3.02 -2.16
CA VAL A 37 -6.90 2.30 -0.90
C VAL A 37 -7.85 1.13 -1.10
N PHE A 38 -7.35 -0.07 -0.81
CA PHE A 38 -8.15 -1.27 -0.92
C PHE A 38 -8.74 -1.65 0.43
N ARG A 39 -7.95 -1.51 1.50
CA ARG A 39 -8.38 -1.88 2.84
C ARG A 39 -7.52 -1.13 3.85
N THR A 40 -8.10 -0.76 4.98
CA THR A 40 -7.34 -0.05 6.01
C THR A 40 -7.20 -0.86 7.28
N TYR A 41 -8.02 -1.87 7.46
CA TYR A 41 -8.00 -2.63 8.71
C TYR A 41 -8.04 -4.11 8.39
N PRO A 42 -7.25 -4.93 9.06
CA PRO A 42 -6.30 -4.60 10.15
C PRO A 42 -5.00 -4.00 9.65
N PHE A 43 -4.74 -4.04 8.36
CA PHE A 43 -3.55 -3.45 7.76
C PHE A 43 -3.97 -2.61 6.58
N THR A 44 -3.21 -1.54 6.35
CA THR A 44 -3.45 -0.75 5.16
C THR A 44 -2.96 -1.51 3.94
N ILE A 45 -3.84 -1.67 2.97
CA ILE A 45 -3.52 -2.33 1.70
C ILE A 45 -3.94 -1.39 0.59
N ILE A 46 -3.04 -1.12 -0.34
CA ILE A 46 -3.36 -0.32 -1.51
C ILE A 46 -3.27 -1.21 -2.74
N ALA A 47 -4.09 -0.92 -3.71
CA ALA A 47 -4.13 -1.68 -4.95
C ALA A 47 -3.72 -0.77 -6.09
N LEU A 48 -2.85 -1.25 -6.96
CA LEU A 48 -2.49 -0.52 -8.15
C LEU A 48 -3.68 -0.50 -9.11
N VAL A 49 -3.82 0.59 -9.81
CA VAL A 49 -4.95 0.75 -10.74
C VAL A 49 -4.48 0.68 -12.18
#